data_198481155e85e169b118ff59344837e4
#
_entry.id   198481155e85e169b118ff59344837e4
#
_cell.length_a   1.000
_cell.length_b   1.000
_cell.length_c   1.000
_cell.angle_alpha   90.00
_cell.angle_beta   90.00
_cell.angle_gamma   90.00
#
_symmetry.space_group_name_H-M   'P 1'
#
loop_
_entity.id
_entity.type
_entity.pdbx_description
1 polymer ?
#
loop_
_entity_poly.entity_id
_entity_poly.type
_entity_poly.pdbx_seq_one_letter_code
_entity_poly.pdbx_strand_id
1 'polypeptide(L)'
;MHVLTNAEKLIPLRDAASLAESRRLAGMRMVTGTTSPSTRYERISVSPASCSIKSEYVIASHAFKPQYKCINYTPAWEQRKFSELASLRRGLTYSPADIRPYGQGIRVLRSSNIDEDEFTLSNEDVFVDETVVGIELVQEGEILITAANGSPRLVGKRAIINGLTGKTVHGGFMLCAHAEQPDYVAALMGSRWYQHFLATGVAGGNGSIGNLDKAALEDEFAFVPSIEEQELIGVLFSRLDDLITLHQRKRESRIIRVRSFI
;
A
#
# COMPACT_ATOMS: atom_id res chain seq x y z
N MET A 1 22.68 5.96 3.03
CA MET A 1 22.38 6.48 1.70
C MET A 1 20.88 6.33 1.53
N HIS A 2 20.10 7.42 1.73
CA HIS A 2 18.64 7.36 1.67
C HIS A 2 18.22 7.26 0.21
N VAL A 3 17.63 6.16 -0.17
CA VAL A 3 16.86 6.04 -1.41
C VAL A 3 15.48 6.62 -1.13
N LEU A 4 15.26 7.87 -1.55
CA LEU A 4 13.94 8.48 -1.59
C LEU A 4 13.09 7.70 -2.60
N THR A 5 11.96 7.21 -2.18
CA THR A 5 10.95 6.59 -3.05
C THR A 5 10.56 7.58 -4.15
N ASN A 6 10.53 7.13 -5.39
CA ASN A 6 10.35 7.95 -6.60
C ASN A 6 9.06 8.79 -6.65
N ALA A 7 8.14 8.62 -5.72
CA ALA A 7 6.91 9.41 -5.63
C ALA A 7 7.14 10.87 -5.21
N GLU A 8 8.25 11.18 -4.52
CA GLU A 8 8.53 12.57 -4.11
C GLU A 8 9.18 13.42 -5.21
N LYS A 9 9.61 12.84 -6.32
CA LYS A 9 10.31 13.56 -7.40
C LYS A 9 9.41 14.14 -8.50
N LEU A 10 8.10 13.91 -8.46
CA LEU A 10 7.19 14.25 -9.58
C LEU A 10 6.35 15.50 -9.41
N ILE A 11 6.43 16.22 -8.29
CA ILE A 11 5.75 17.52 -8.14
C ILE A 11 6.73 18.55 -7.58
N PRO A 12 7.36 19.37 -8.41
CA PRO A 12 8.06 20.54 -7.90
C PRO A 12 7.00 21.46 -7.26
N LEU A 13 7.22 21.85 -6.01
CA LEU A 13 6.49 22.94 -5.38
C LEU A 13 6.58 24.17 -6.28
N ARG A 14 5.50 24.47 -6.99
CA ARG A 14 5.38 25.74 -7.73
C ARG A 14 5.22 26.84 -6.68
N ASP A 15 5.94 27.91 -6.87
CA ASP A 15 5.89 29.14 -6.09
C ASP A 15 4.45 29.62 -5.89
N ALA A 16 4.18 30.23 -4.73
CA ALA A 16 2.88 30.81 -4.39
C ALA A 16 2.35 31.78 -5.47
N ALA A 17 3.25 32.42 -6.24
CA ALA A 17 2.91 33.26 -7.38
C ALA A 17 2.33 32.46 -8.56
N SER A 18 2.85 31.27 -8.87
CA SER A 18 2.35 30.38 -9.92
C SER A 18 0.96 29.82 -9.58
N LEU A 19 0.69 29.59 -8.29
CA LEU A 19 -0.65 29.20 -7.83
C LEU A 19 -1.67 30.35 -7.98
N ALA A 20 -1.25 31.60 -7.79
CA ALA A 20 -2.11 32.75 -7.96
C ALA A 20 -2.51 32.97 -9.42
N GLU A 21 -1.61 32.69 -10.37
CA GLU A 21 -1.86 32.82 -11.81
C GLU A 21 -2.77 31.70 -12.34
N SER A 22 -2.57 30.48 -11.89
CA SER A 22 -3.49 29.36 -12.18
C SER A 22 -4.91 29.58 -11.61
N ARG A 23 -5.02 30.31 -10.48
CA ARG A 23 -6.30 30.70 -9.87
C ARG A 23 -7.03 31.81 -10.64
N ARG A 24 -6.30 32.70 -11.31
CA ARG A 24 -6.89 33.70 -12.19
C ARG A 24 -7.60 33.10 -13.41
N LEU A 25 -7.03 32.08 -13.98
CA LEU A 25 -7.61 31.33 -15.10
C LEU A 25 -8.84 30.50 -14.69
N ALA A 26 -8.95 30.11 -13.41
CA ALA A 26 -10.09 29.35 -12.88
C ALA A 26 -11.24 30.24 -12.35
N GLY A 27 -11.14 31.57 -12.42
CA GLY A 27 -12.18 32.48 -11.96
C GLY A 27 -12.42 32.52 -10.44
N MET A 28 -11.44 32.16 -9.65
CA MET A 28 -11.51 32.16 -8.18
C MET A 28 -11.05 33.50 -7.61
N ARG A 29 -11.89 34.19 -6.83
CA ARG A 29 -11.55 35.39 -6.09
C ARG A 29 -11.43 35.06 -4.59
N MET A 30 -10.31 35.46 -3.99
CA MET A 30 -10.10 35.36 -2.55
C MET A 30 -10.59 36.66 -1.89
N VAL A 31 -11.51 36.56 -0.93
CA VAL A 31 -11.95 37.69 -0.09
C VAL A 31 -11.32 37.49 1.30
N THR A 32 -10.44 38.39 1.69
CA THR A 32 -9.85 38.42 3.04
C THR A 32 -10.63 39.36 3.93
N GLY A 33 -11.32 38.83 4.93
CA GLY A 33 -11.94 39.62 5.99
C GLY A 33 -10.98 39.71 7.19
N THR A 34 -10.95 40.86 7.83
CA THR A 34 -9.96 41.33 8.80
C THR A 34 -10.17 40.86 10.26
N THR A 35 -10.87 39.77 10.54
CA THR A 35 -10.96 39.26 11.91
C THR A 35 -11.15 37.75 11.93
N SER A 36 -10.11 37.01 12.33
CA SER A 36 -10.07 35.55 12.57
C SER A 36 -9.52 34.70 11.42
N PRO A 37 -8.79 33.60 11.68
CA PRO A 37 -8.07 32.81 10.67
C PRO A 37 -8.96 31.83 9.89
N SER A 38 -10.19 32.21 9.53
CA SER A 38 -11.07 31.42 8.68
C SER A 38 -11.17 32.06 7.30
N THR A 39 -10.48 31.49 6.33
CA THR A 39 -10.59 31.90 4.93
C THR A 39 -11.90 31.35 4.35
N ARG A 40 -12.84 32.24 4.06
CA ARG A 40 -14.10 31.90 3.40
C ARG A 40 -13.90 31.98 1.88
N TYR A 41 -14.21 30.92 1.17
CA TYR A 41 -14.25 30.92 -0.29
C TYR A 41 -15.69 31.01 -0.75
N GLU A 42 -16.02 32.05 -1.54
CA GLU A 42 -17.31 32.19 -2.18
C GLU A 42 -17.32 31.61 -3.60
N ARG A 43 -18.46 31.10 -3.95
CA ARG A 43 -18.72 30.45 -5.22
C ARG A 43 -18.91 31.46 -6.33
N ILE A 44 -18.23 31.27 -7.44
CA ILE A 44 -18.54 31.95 -8.70
C ILE A 44 -19.26 30.96 -9.61
N SER A 45 -20.47 31.28 -10.02
CA SER A 45 -21.21 30.53 -11.05
C SER A 45 -20.61 30.83 -12.42
N VAL A 46 -20.09 29.81 -13.08
CA VAL A 46 -19.63 29.89 -14.46
C VAL A 46 -20.72 29.36 -15.37
N SER A 47 -20.92 30.05 -16.49
CA SER A 47 -21.99 29.92 -17.50
C SER A 47 -22.26 28.47 -17.98
N PRO A 48 -23.47 28.12 -18.50
CA PRO A 48 -24.07 26.79 -18.54
C PRO A 48 -23.51 25.78 -19.56
N ALA A 49 -22.40 26.07 -20.17
CA ALA A 49 -21.70 25.07 -21.00
C ALA A 49 -20.57 24.33 -20.23
N SER A 50 -20.37 24.62 -18.96
CA SER A 50 -19.30 24.10 -18.14
C SER A 50 -19.85 23.59 -16.82
N CYS A 51 -19.28 22.50 -16.35
CA CYS A 51 -19.56 21.80 -15.12
C CYS A 51 -19.90 22.72 -13.94
N SER A 52 -21.10 22.57 -13.37
CA SER A 52 -21.52 23.29 -12.16
C SER A 52 -20.87 22.61 -10.95
N ILE A 53 -19.82 23.22 -10.40
CA ILE A 53 -19.14 22.72 -9.21
C ILE A 53 -19.94 23.15 -7.98
N LYS A 54 -20.58 22.21 -7.28
CA LYS A 54 -21.10 22.42 -5.94
C LYS A 54 -20.03 22.04 -4.93
N SER A 55 -19.52 23.00 -4.19
CA SER A 55 -18.62 22.74 -3.07
C SER A 55 -19.39 22.96 -1.77
N GLU A 56 -19.70 21.89 -1.05
CA GLU A 56 -20.17 21.97 0.33
C GLU A 56 -19.00 21.77 1.27
N TYR A 57 -18.73 22.78 2.11
CA TYR A 57 -17.68 22.67 3.12
C TYR A 57 -18.30 22.18 4.42
N VAL A 58 -17.93 21.00 4.84
CA VAL A 58 -18.15 20.54 6.22
C VAL A 58 -16.85 20.78 6.97
N ILE A 59 -16.87 21.74 7.89
CA ILE A 59 -15.74 21.98 8.81
C ILE A 59 -15.86 20.94 9.92
N ALA A 60 -15.32 19.74 9.66
CA ALA A 60 -14.93 18.84 10.72
C ALA A 60 -13.40 18.97 10.87
N SER A 61 -12.95 19.25 12.06
CA SER A 61 -11.53 19.33 12.41
C SER A 61 -10.78 18.13 11.85
N HIS A 62 -9.84 18.33 10.93
CA HIS A 62 -8.82 17.40 10.41
C HIS A 62 -9.02 16.74 9.04
N ALA A 63 -10.04 17.01 8.26
CA ALA A 63 -10.06 16.51 6.88
C ALA A 63 -10.70 17.51 5.91
N PHE A 64 -9.87 18.15 5.10
CA PHE A 64 -10.33 18.88 3.95
C PHE A 64 -10.75 17.86 2.88
N LYS A 65 -12.07 17.71 2.65
CA LYS A 65 -12.63 16.92 1.56
C LYS A 65 -13.12 17.86 0.47
N PRO A 66 -12.40 18.05 -0.65
CA PRO A 66 -12.99 18.70 -1.82
C PRO A 66 -13.99 17.71 -2.45
N GLN A 67 -15.28 18.01 -2.34
CA GLN A 67 -16.30 17.30 -3.10
C GLN A 67 -16.55 18.04 -4.41
N TYR A 68 -16.07 17.46 -5.51
CA TYR A 68 -16.37 17.95 -6.85
C TYR A 68 -17.51 17.09 -7.42
N LYS A 69 -18.68 17.66 -7.68
CA LYS A 69 -19.76 17.01 -8.44
C LYS A 69 -19.81 17.59 -9.84
N CYS A 70 -19.23 16.90 -10.80
CA CYS A 70 -19.52 17.11 -12.23
C CYS A 70 -20.64 16.18 -12.68
N ILE A 71 -21.40 16.55 -13.72
CA ILE A 71 -22.57 15.79 -14.21
C ILE A 71 -22.20 14.41 -14.78
N ASN A 72 -20.91 14.12 -15.02
CA ASN A 72 -20.36 12.83 -15.42
C ASN A 72 -19.32 12.34 -14.42
N TYR A 73 -19.53 12.56 -13.13
CA TYR A 73 -18.53 12.30 -12.12
C TYR A 73 -18.69 10.90 -11.51
N THR A 74 -17.64 10.12 -11.55
CA THR A 74 -17.49 8.97 -10.64
C THR A 74 -17.63 9.42 -9.20
N PRO A 75 -18.30 8.67 -8.32
CA PRO A 75 -18.48 9.03 -6.92
C PRO A 75 -17.14 9.39 -6.27
N ALA A 76 -17.16 10.39 -5.39
CA ALA A 76 -15.99 10.71 -4.58
C ALA A 76 -15.54 9.46 -3.81
N TRP A 77 -14.25 9.31 -3.58
CA TRP A 77 -13.70 8.20 -2.79
C TRP A 77 -14.42 8.10 -1.45
N GLU A 78 -14.87 6.90 -1.12
CA GLU A 78 -15.62 6.61 0.10
C GLU A 78 -14.66 6.18 1.20
N GLN A 79 -14.98 6.52 2.43
CA GLN A 79 -14.25 6.05 3.58
C GLN A 79 -14.74 4.65 3.95
N ARG A 80 -13.84 3.65 3.84
CA ARG A 80 -14.12 2.25 4.17
C ARG A 80 -13.07 1.71 5.11
N LYS A 81 -13.45 0.73 5.93
CA LYS A 81 -12.50 -0.02 6.75
C LYS A 81 -11.64 -0.93 5.85
N PHE A 82 -10.39 -1.16 6.26
CA PHE A 82 -9.52 -2.08 5.54
C PHE A 82 -10.10 -3.50 5.47
N SER A 83 -10.82 -3.94 6.50
CA SER A 83 -11.54 -5.23 6.51
C SER A 83 -12.62 -5.39 5.42
N GLU A 84 -13.08 -4.29 4.83
CA GLU A 84 -14.00 -4.31 3.68
C GLU A 84 -13.27 -4.48 2.33
N LEU A 85 -11.96 -4.25 2.30
CA LEU A 85 -11.11 -4.37 1.11
C LEU A 85 -10.38 -5.70 1.07
N ALA A 86 -9.98 -6.22 2.22
CA ALA A 86 -9.23 -7.45 2.34
C ALA A 86 -9.53 -8.18 3.65
N SER A 87 -9.64 -9.49 3.58
CA SER A 87 -9.73 -10.35 4.75
C SER A 87 -8.34 -10.81 5.18
N LEU A 88 -7.98 -10.61 6.45
CA LEU A 88 -6.68 -10.98 6.99
C LEU A 88 -6.74 -12.33 7.69
N ARG A 89 -5.76 -13.19 7.42
CA ARG A 89 -5.60 -14.49 8.09
C ARG A 89 -4.27 -14.54 8.86
N ARG A 90 -4.29 -15.17 10.04
CA ARG A 90 -3.08 -15.43 10.82
C ARG A 90 -2.40 -16.71 10.33
N GLY A 91 -1.07 -16.74 10.41
CA GLY A 91 -0.26 -17.85 9.93
C GLY A 91 -0.12 -18.99 10.91
N LEU A 92 0.50 -20.06 10.43
CA LEU A 92 0.77 -21.30 11.15
C LEU A 92 1.84 -21.11 12.23
N THR A 93 1.53 -21.51 13.45
CA THR A 93 2.53 -21.72 14.49
C THR A 93 2.95 -23.17 14.49
N TYR A 94 4.26 -23.44 14.40
CA TYR A 94 4.83 -24.79 14.36
C TYR A 94 6.06 -24.87 15.26
N SER A 95 6.45 -26.07 15.64
CA SER A 95 7.62 -26.30 16.46
C SER A 95 8.84 -26.75 15.60
N PRO A 96 10.06 -26.66 16.11
CA PRO A 96 11.23 -27.19 15.40
C PRO A 96 11.15 -28.70 15.06
N ALA A 97 10.39 -29.48 15.83
CA ALA A 97 10.18 -30.91 15.59
C ALA A 97 9.32 -31.20 14.35
N ASP A 98 8.52 -30.22 13.94
CA ASP A 98 7.60 -30.31 12.78
C ASP A 98 8.32 -30.04 11.46
N ILE A 99 9.55 -29.52 11.50
CA ILE A 99 10.32 -29.16 10.31
C ILE A 99 10.71 -30.42 9.54
N ARG A 100 10.58 -30.35 8.22
CA ARG A 100 10.94 -31.41 7.28
C ARG A 100 12.05 -30.94 6.33
N PRO A 101 12.80 -31.86 5.71
CA PRO A 101 13.76 -31.50 4.66
C PRO A 101 13.10 -30.71 3.53
N TYR A 102 13.92 -29.91 2.85
CA TYR A 102 13.46 -29.12 1.70
C TYR A 102 12.66 -29.97 0.70
N GLY A 103 11.50 -29.44 0.29
CA GLY A 103 10.60 -30.10 -0.65
C GLY A 103 9.74 -31.24 -0.06
N GLN A 104 9.87 -31.55 1.22
CA GLN A 104 9.04 -32.56 1.89
C GLN A 104 8.00 -31.88 2.81
N GLY A 105 6.71 -32.15 2.57
CA GLY A 105 5.61 -31.54 3.33
C GLY A 105 5.13 -30.24 2.71
N ILE A 106 4.70 -29.29 3.55
CA ILE A 106 4.09 -28.01 3.16
C ILE A 106 5.09 -26.89 3.41
N ARG A 107 5.31 -26.02 2.41
CA ARG A 107 6.16 -24.84 2.52
C ARG A 107 5.53 -23.81 3.46
N VAL A 108 6.36 -23.15 4.26
CA VAL A 108 5.96 -22.07 5.17
C VAL A 108 6.62 -20.76 4.74
N LEU A 109 5.82 -19.81 4.30
CA LEU A 109 6.28 -18.48 3.95
C LEU A 109 6.62 -17.66 5.20
N ARG A 110 7.73 -16.95 5.12
CA ARG A 110 8.29 -16.13 6.19
C ARG A 110 8.65 -14.74 5.65
N SER A 111 9.15 -13.86 6.49
CA SER A 111 9.63 -12.53 6.08
C SER A 111 10.78 -12.57 5.06
N SER A 112 11.52 -13.68 4.98
CA SER A 112 12.55 -13.93 3.95
C SER A 112 11.98 -14.13 2.55
N ASN A 113 10.68 -14.40 2.42
CA ASN A 113 10.00 -14.51 1.13
C ASN A 113 9.49 -13.17 0.59
N ILE A 114 9.81 -12.06 1.28
CA ILE A 114 9.55 -10.70 0.83
C ILE A 114 10.89 -9.98 0.68
N ASP A 115 11.32 -9.78 -0.56
CA ASP A 115 12.51 -9.00 -0.90
C ASP A 115 12.07 -7.64 -1.44
N GLU A 116 12.33 -6.57 -0.66
CA GLU A 116 11.74 -5.24 -0.85
C GLU A 116 10.20 -5.31 -0.87
N ASP A 117 9.56 -5.28 -2.02
CA ASP A 117 8.12 -5.43 -2.23
C ASP A 117 7.81 -6.60 -3.20
N GLU A 118 8.81 -7.41 -3.56
CA GLU A 118 8.66 -8.59 -4.42
C GLU A 118 8.56 -9.89 -3.61
N PHE A 119 7.70 -10.80 -4.08
CA PHE A 119 7.61 -12.15 -3.55
C PHE A 119 8.71 -13.03 -4.14
N THR A 120 9.37 -13.81 -3.29
CA THR A 120 10.43 -14.72 -3.74
C THR A 120 10.37 -16.04 -3.01
N LEU A 121 10.61 -17.12 -3.73
CA LEU A 121 10.82 -18.45 -3.18
C LEU A 121 12.31 -18.77 -3.16
N SER A 122 12.75 -19.42 -2.09
CA SER A 122 14.16 -19.75 -1.86
C SER A 122 14.35 -21.25 -1.58
N ASN A 123 15.55 -21.74 -1.87
CA ASN A 123 15.97 -23.08 -1.45
C ASN A 123 16.18 -23.19 0.08
N GLU A 124 16.12 -22.06 0.79
CA GLU A 124 16.18 -21.99 2.25
C GLU A 124 14.80 -21.92 2.90
N ASP A 125 13.72 -22.04 2.10
CA ASP A 125 12.36 -22.05 2.62
C ASP A 125 12.17 -23.23 3.58
N VAL A 126 11.41 -22.97 4.64
CA VAL A 126 11.06 -23.99 5.63
C VAL A 126 9.90 -24.83 5.13
N PHE A 127 9.98 -26.13 5.37
CA PHE A 127 8.89 -27.09 5.14
C PHE A 127 8.49 -27.74 6.46
N VAL A 128 7.20 -28.01 6.62
CA VAL A 128 6.64 -28.65 7.81
C VAL A 128 5.80 -29.86 7.43
N ASP A 129 5.61 -30.74 8.40
CA ASP A 129 4.73 -31.90 8.24
C ASP A 129 3.29 -31.49 7.91
N GLU A 130 2.64 -32.18 6.98
CA GLU A 130 1.26 -31.89 6.60
C GLU A 130 0.28 -32.03 7.76
N THR A 131 0.57 -32.91 8.72
CA THR A 131 -0.33 -33.20 9.84
C THR A 131 -0.48 -32.05 10.84
N VAL A 132 0.50 -31.11 10.86
CA VAL A 132 0.45 -29.95 11.77
C VAL A 132 -0.21 -28.74 11.13
N VAL A 133 -0.54 -28.82 9.85
CA VAL A 133 -1.13 -27.70 9.11
C VAL A 133 -2.64 -27.69 9.26
N GLY A 134 -3.13 -26.86 10.18
CA GLY A 134 -4.57 -26.67 10.46
C GLY A 134 -5.13 -25.37 9.90
N ILE A 135 -4.43 -24.69 8.98
CA ILE A 135 -4.85 -23.46 8.35
C ILE A 135 -5.00 -23.62 6.83
N GLU A 136 -5.71 -22.72 6.21
CA GLU A 136 -5.88 -22.69 4.74
C GLU A 136 -4.54 -22.45 4.04
N LEU A 137 -4.35 -23.13 2.90
CA LEU A 137 -3.23 -22.87 2.01
C LEU A 137 -3.33 -21.45 1.44
N VAL A 138 -2.18 -20.83 1.21
CA VAL A 138 -2.12 -19.56 0.49
C VAL A 138 -2.37 -19.77 -1.01
N GLN A 139 -2.90 -18.74 -1.65
CA GLN A 139 -3.24 -18.75 -3.06
C GLN A 139 -2.45 -17.68 -3.83
N GLU A 140 -2.30 -17.88 -5.13
CA GLU A 140 -1.78 -16.86 -6.04
C GLU A 140 -2.65 -15.59 -5.96
N GLY A 141 -2.00 -14.43 -5.96
CA GLY A 141 -2.67 -13.14 -5.87
C GLY A 141 -2.99 -12.69 -4.44
N GLU A 142 -2.85 -13.52 -3.41
CA GLU A 142 -2.93 -13.06 -2.03
C GLU A 142 -1.71 -12.21 -1.65
N ILE A 143 -1.86 -11.35 -0.66
CA ILE A 143 -0.80 -10.44 -0.21
C ILE A 143 -0.20 -10.99 1.08
N LEU A 144 1.08 -11.35 1.04
CA LEU A 144 1.85 -11.74 2.21
C LEU A 144 2.35 -10.48 2.94
N ILE A 145 2.16 -10.42 4.26
CA ILE A 145 2.52 -9.26 5.09
C ILE A 145 3.36 -9.73 6.27
N THR A 146 4.49 -9.08 6.53
CA THR A 146 5.28 -9.32 7.74
C THR A 146 4.59 -8.68 8.94
N ALA A 147 3.98 -9.50 9.79
CA ALA A 147 3.27 -9.03 10.98
C ALA A 147 4.20 -8.80 12.17
N ALA A 148 5.19 -9.69 12.36
CA ALA A 148 6.14 -9.57 13.45
C ALA A 148 7.56 -9.91 12.99
N ASN A 149 8.54 -9.12 13.44
CA ASN A 149 9.94 -9.36 13.17
C ASN A 149 10.83 -8.70 14.23
N GLY A 150 11.99 -9.30 14.51
CA GLY A 150 13.00 -8.71 15.39
C GLY A 150 13.57 -7.38 14.85
N SER A 151 13.50 -7.15 13.53
CA SER A 151 13.82 -5.86 12.92
C SER A 151 12.53 -5.08 12.66
N PRO A 152 12.28 -3.94 13.31
CA PRO A 152 11.09 -3.13 13.09
C PRO A 152 10.92 -2.66 11.63
N ARG A 153 12.03 -2.57 10.88
CA ARG A 153 12.02 -2.16 9.46
C ARG A 153 11.39 -3.19 8.53
N LEU A 154 11.28 -4.44 8.98
CA LEU A 154 10.68 -5.52 8.20
C LEU A 154 9.19 -5.68 8.49
N VAL A 155 8.71 -5.13 9.61
CA VAL A 155 7.29 -5.17 9.96
C VAL A 155 6.51 -4.28 9.00
N GLY A 156 5.40 -4.82 8.48
CA GLY A 156 4.59 -4.16 7.46
C GLY A 156 5.08 -4.29 6.02
N LYS A 157 6.26 -4.91 5.77
CA LYS A 157 6.63 -5.28 4.40
C LYS A 157 5.60 -6.25 3.84
N ARG A 158 5.30 -6.12 2.57
CA ARG A 158 4.29 -6.90 1.87
C ARG A 158 4.73 -7.25 0.46
N ALA A 159 4.19 -8.35 -0.06
CA ALA A 159 4.33 -8.72 -1.48
C ALA A 159 3.12 -9.52 -1.93
N ILE A 160 2.74 -9.38 -3.20
CA ILE A 160 1.72 -10.23 -3.83
C ILE A 160 2.36 -11.60 -4.11
N ILE A 161 1.71 -12.64 -3.63
CA ILE A 161 2.16 -14.03 -3.81
C ILE A 161 1.99 -14.43 -5.27
N ASN A 162 3.07 -14.84 -5.90
CA ASN A 162 3.08 -15.32 -7.27
C ASN A 162 4.12 -16.43 -7.48
N GLY A 163 3.91 -17.28 -8.48
CA GLY A 163 4.85 -18.35 -8.83
C GLY A 163 4.97 -19.45 -7.77
N LEU A 164 3.90 -19.75 -7.05
CA LEU A 164 3.88 -20.82 -6.07
C LEU A 164 4.17 -22.18 -6.69
N THR A 165 5.01 -22.94 -6.00
CA THR A 165 5.33 -24.33 -6.37
C THR A 165 4.95 -25.25 -5.23
N GLY A 166 3.80 -25.93 -5.35
CA GLY A 166 3.31 -26.87 -4.34
C GLY A 166 2.50 -26.24 -3.20
N LYS A 167 2.07 -27.09 -2.27
CA LYS A 167 1.27 -26.67 -1.10
C LYS A 167 2.08 -25.70 -0.23
N THR A 168 1.50 -24.59 0.10
CA THR A 168 2.18 -23.50 0.81
C THR A 168 1.23 -22.87 1.83
N VAL A 169 1.75 -22.54 3.00
CA VAL A 169 1.09 -21.75 4.06
C VAL A 169 1.99 -20.60 4.49
N HIS A 170 1.49 -19.66 5.26
CA HIS A 170 2.32 -18.60 5.86
C HIS A 170 2.56 -18.87 7.36
N GLY A 171 3.71 -18.46 7.85
CA GLY A 171 4.14 -18.67 9.24
C GLY A 171 3.47 -17.69 10.22
N GLY A 172 3.49 -18.01 11.50
CA GLY A 172 2.78 -17.27 12.56
C GLY A 172 3.22 -15.81 12.75
N PHE A 173 4.37 -15.42 12.21
CA PHE A 173 4.84 -14.03 12.18
C PHE A 173 4.38 -13.28 10.91
N MET A 174 3.59 -13.91 10.09
CA MET A 174 3.05 -13.34 8.86
C MET A 174 1.53 -13.21 8.95
N LEU A 175 0.98 -12.29 8.19
CA LEU A 175 -0.43 -12.25 7.81
C LEU A 175 -0.55 -12.50 6.32
N CYS A 176 -1.68 -13.07 5.92
CA CYS A 176 -2.05 -13.20 4.52
C CYS A 176 -3.37 -12.46 4.29
N ALA A 177 -3.39 -11.56 3.32
CA ALA A 177 -4.58 -10.80 2.95
C ALA A 177 -5.16 -11.33 1.64
N HIS A 178 -6.43 -11.69 1.66
CA HIS A 178 -7.22 -12.03 0.48
C HIS A 178 -8.09 -10.83 0.10
N ALA A 179 -7.98 -10.34 -1.13
CA ALA A 179 -8.69 -9.16 -1.63
C ALA A 179 -9.28 -9.44 -3.02
N GLU A 180 -10.41 -8.81 -3.35
CA GLU A 180 -10.97 -8.87 -4.72
C GLU A 180 -10.12 -8.09 -5.72
N GLN A 181 -9.46 -7.03 -5.27
CA GLN A 181 -8.56 -6.18 -6.06
C GLN A 181 -7.15 -6.16 -5.42
N PRO A 182 -6.37 -7.26 -5.52
CA PRO A 182 -5.11 -7.39 -4.80
C PRO A 182 -4.07 -6.36 -5.21
N ASP A 183 -3.96 -6.02 -6.50
CA ASP A 183 -3.04 -4.99 -6.99
C ASP A 183 -3.36 -3.61 -6.41
N TYR A 184 -4.65 -3.26 -6.31
CA TYR A 184 -5.07 -2.01 -5.67
C TYR A 184 -4.73 -2.01 -4.17
N VAL A 185 -5.04 -3.10 -3.46
CA VAL A 185 -4.75 -3.21 -2.02
C VAL A 185 -3.25 -3.15 -1.77
N ALA A 186 -2.43 -3.80 -2.59
CA ALA A 186 -0.97 -3.71 -2.51
C ALA A 186 -0.47 -2.28 -2.76
N ALA A 187 -1.03 -1.57 -3.75
CA ALA A 187 -0.72 -0.16 -4.01
C ALA A 187 -1.16 0.75 -2.85
N LEU A 188 -2.36 0.53 -2.28
CA LEU A 188 -2.84 1.24 -1.10
C LEU A 188 -1.89 1.05 0.09
N MET A 189 -1.44 -0.19 0.33
CA MET A 189 -0.43 -0.50 1.36
C MET A 189 0.96 0.05 1.03
N GLY A 190 1.23 0.52 -0.20
CA GLY A 190 2.42 1.29 -0.58
C GLY A 190 2.31 2.77 -0.29
N SER A 191 1.13 3.28 0.03
CA SER A 191 0.82 4.70 0.16
C SER A 191 1.21 5.28 1.52
N ARG A 192 1.10 6.61 1.64
CA ARG A 192 1.29 7.33 2.92
C ARG A 192 0.29 6.91 4.00
N TRP A 193 -0.89 6.46 3.61
CA TRP A 193 -1.89 5.93 4.54
C TRP A 193 -1.32 4.76 5.36
N TYR A 194 -0.76 3.78 4.69
CA TYR A 194 -0.18 2.61 5.35
C TYR A 194 1.08 2.95 6.15
N GLN A 195 1.91 3.85 5.63
CA GLN A 195 3.08 4.34 6.38
C GLN A 195 2.68 5.02 7.68
N HIS A 196 1.60 5.81 7.67
CA HIS A 196 1.07 6.44 8.87
C HIS A 196 0.55 5.39 9.86
N PHE A 197 -0.20 4.40 9.38
CA PHE A 197 -0.66 3.28 10.20
C PHE A 197 0.53 2.54 10.85
N LEU A 198 1.57 2.21 10.09
CA LEU A 198 2.77 1.54 10.63
C LEU A 198 3.48 2.38 11.69
N ALA A 199 3.53 3.70 11.52
CA ALA A 199 4.17 4.60 12.48
C ALA A 199 3.40 4.69 13.82
N THR A 200 2.10 4.45 13.81
CA THR A 200 1.22 4.59 14.98
C THR A 200 0.73 3.25 15.53
N GLY A 201 0.56 2.26 14.68
CA GLY A 201 -0.08 0.97 14.99
C GLY A 201 0.88 -0.20 15.21
N VAL A 202 2.20 -0.02 15.02
CA VAL A 202 3.16 -1.07 15.31
C VAL A 202 3.66 -0.94 16.76
N ALA A 203 3.20 -1.85 17.61
CA ALA A 203 3.69 -1.95 18.97
C ALA A 203 5.11 -2.53 18.99
N GLY A 204 6.03 -1.87 19.66
CA GLY A 204 7.40 -2.38 19.84
C GLY A 204 8.42 -1.24 19.84
N GLY A 205 8.84 -0.79 21.03
CA GLY A 205 9.96 0.12 21.24
C GLY A 205 11.10 -0.54 22.01
N ASN A 206 12.35 -0.07 21.82
CA ASN A 206 13.53 -0.41 22.62
C ASN A 206 13.77 -1.93 22.86
N GLY A 207 13.99 -2.69 21.78
CA GLY A 207 14.43 -4.08 21.87
C GLY A 207 13.31 -5.11 21.95
N SER A 208 12.05 -4.72 21.90
CA SER A 208 10.92 -5.62 21.71
C SER A 208 10.69 -5.93 20.22
N ILE A 209 10.15 -7.12 19.96
CA ILE A 209 9.73 -7.53 18.61
C ILE A 209 8.64 -6.57 18.13
N GLY A 210 8.87 -5.89 17.01
CA GLY A 210 7.82 -5.11 16.34
C GLY A 210 6.67 -6.04 15.96
N ASN A 211 5.45 -5.65 16.30
CA ASN A 211 4.26 -6.43 16.01
C ASN A 211 3.15 -5.53 15.44
N LEU A 212 2.68 -5.88 14.25
CA LEU A 212 1.53 -5.26 13.61
C LEU A 212 0.25 -5.89 14.17
N ASP A 213 -0.60 -5.07 14.73
CA ASP A 213 -1.90 -5.53 15.23
C ASP A 213 -2.87 -5.72 14.06
N LYS A 214 -3.27 -7.00 13.87
CA LYS A 214 -4.24 -7.39 12.84
C LYS A 214 -5.56 -6.65 12.99
N ALA A 215 -6.10 -6.57 14.22
CA ALA A 215 -7.40 -5.95 14.47
C ALA A 215 -7.34 -4.44 14.22
N ALA A 216 -6.25 -3.79 14.61
CA ALA A 216 -6.04 -2.38 14.34
C ALA A 216 -5.97 -2.09 12.83
N LEU A 217 -5.30 -2.96 12.05
CA LEU A 217 -5.27 -2.81 10.58
C LEU A 217 -6.65 -3.04 9.96
N GLU A 218 -7.40 -4.03 10.42
CA GLU A 218 -8.75 -4.32 9.93
C GLU A 218 -9.72 -3.16 10.19
N ASP A 219 -9.56 -2.46 11.30
CA ASP A 219 -10.40 -1.32 11.70
C ASP A 219 -9.95 0.02 11.11
N GLU A 220 -8.74 0.07 10.49
CA GLU A 220 -8.19 1.31 9.94
C GLU A 220 -9.00 1.77 8.72
N PHE A 221 -9.32 3.07 8.67
CA PHE A 221 -10.11 3.66 7.59
C PHE A 221 -9.24 4.18 6.46
N ALA A 222 -9.57 3.78 5.23
CA ALA A 222 -8.97 4.31 4.00
C ALA A 222 -10.02 5.00 3.12
N PHE A 223 -9.59 5.95 2.29
CA PHE A 223 -10.41 6.48 1.21
C PHE A 223 -10.26 5.60 -0.02
N VAL A 224 -11.37 5.09 -0.51
CA VAL A 224 -11.45 4.03 -1.52
C VAL A 224 -12.26 4.52 -2.70
N PRO A 225 -11.75 4.46 -3.93
CA PRO A 225 -12.48 4.79 -5.15
C PRO A 225 -13.48 3.70 -5.55
N SER A 226 -14.20 3.91 -6.65
CA SER A 226 -15.04 2.86 -7.26
C SER A 226 -14.20 1.63 -7.64
N ILE A 227 -14.85 0.47 -7.79
CA ILE A 227 -14.17 -0.79 -8.16
C ILE A 227 -13.44 -0.65 -9.49
N GLU A 228 -14.05 0.02 -10.47
CA GLU A 228 -13.43 0.25 -11.78
C GLU A 228 -12.17 1.13 -11.67
N GLU A 229 -12.19 2.11 -10.79
CA GLU A 229 -11.03 2.96 -10.54
C GLU A 229 -9.95 2.23 -9.73
N GLN A 230 -10.33 1.36 -8.78
CA GLN A 230 -9.41 0.46 -8.07
C GLN A 230 -8.64 -0.43 -9.05
N GLU A 231 -9.34 -1.06 -10.00
CA GLU A 231 -8.73 -1.91 -11.02
C GLU A 231 -7.70 -1.12 -11.86
N LEU A 232 -8.08 0.08 -12.33
CA LEU A 232 -7.18 0.93 -13.11
C LEU A 232 -5.94 1.36 -12.32
N ILE A 233 -6.12 1.73 -11.05
CA ILE A 233 -5.02 2.11 -10.15
C ILE A 233 -4.11 0.90 -9.91
N GLY A 234 -4.68 -0.27 -9.60
CA GLY A 234 -3.94 -1.50 -9.37
C GLY A 234 -3.07 -1.85 -10.57
N VAL A 235 -3.66 -1.94 -11.76
CA VAL A 235 -2.94 -2.23 -13.01
C VAL A 235 -1.85 -1.20 -13.30
N LEU A 236 -2.10 0.09 -13.02
CA LEU A 236 -1.09 1.12 -13.24
C LEU A 236 0.14 0.92 -12.34
N PHE A 237 -0.06 0.70 -11.04
CA PHE A 237 1.05 0.52 -10.10
C PHE A 237 1.77 -0.80 -10.33
N SER A 238 1.07 -1.91 -10.58
CA SER A 238 1.66 -3.19 -10.93
C SER A 238 2.60 -3.08 -12.15
N ARG A 239 2.19 -2.37 -13.22
CA ARG A 239 3.04 -2.12 -14.39
C ARG A 239 4.24 -1.24 -14.09
N LEU A 240 4.09 -0.26 -13.19
CA LEU A 240 5.21 0.59 -12.77
C LEU A 240 6.26 -0.22 -11.99
N ASP A 241 5.81 -1.10 -11.12
CA ASP A 241 6.70 -1.99 -10.34
C ASP A 241 7.45 -2.95 -11.26
N ASP A 242 6.77 -3.55 -12.25
CA ASP A 242 7.41 -4.36 -13.30
C ASP A 242 8.51 -3.60 -14.05
N LEU A 243 8.25 -2.35 -14.44
CA LEU A 243 9.23 -1.51 -15.13
C LEU A 243 10.43 -1.18 -14.24
N ILE A 244 10.21 -0.90 -12.95
CA ILE A 244 11.27 -0.64 -11.98
C ILE A 244 12.17 -1.87 -11.84
N THR A 245 11.57 -3.04 -11.63
CA THR A 245 12.26 -4.32 -11.51
C THR A 245 13.09 -4.64 -12.76
N LEU A 246 12.51 -4.48 -13.94
CA LEU A 246 13.24 -4.67 -15.21
C LEU A 246 14.45 -3.73 -15.34
N HIS A 247 14.32 -2.48 -14.90
CA HIS A 247 15.42 -1.52 -14.91
C HIS A 247 16.52 -1.87 -13.91
N GLN A 248 16.15 -2.34 -12.72
CA GLN A 248 17.10 -2.79 -11.69
C GLN A 248 17.91 -3.99 -12.19
N ARG A 249 17.27 -5.04 -12.69
CA ARG A 249 17.90 -6.23 -13.28
C ARG A 249 18.84 -5.89 -14.43
N LYS A 250 18.45 -4.91 -15.27
CA LYS A 250 19.30 -4.43 -16.38
C LYS A 250 20.56 -3.71 -15.90
N ARG A 251 20.44 -2.95 -14.81
CA ARG A 251 21.61 -2.27 -14.18
C ARG A 251 22.56 -3.29 -13.58
N GLU A 252 22.06 -4.27 -12.83
CA GLU A 252 22.86 -5.33 -12.22
C GLU A 252 23.60 -6.16 -13.28
N SER A 253 22.92 -6.56 -14.33
CA SER A 253 23.53 -7.30 -15.45
C SER A 253 24.65 -6.51 -16.12
N ARG A 254 24.53 -5.18 -16.22
CA ARG A 254 25.62 -4.31 -16.75
C ARG A 254 26.80 -4.23 -15.79
N ILE A 255 26.55 -4.13 -14.49
CA ILE A 255 27.60 -4.06 -13.46
C ILE A 255 28.40 -5.37 -13.42
N ILE A 256 27.70 -6.52 -13.46
CA ILE A 256 28.36 -7.84 -13.49
C ILE A 256 29.23 -7.97 -14.75
N ARG A 257 28.71 -7.55 -15.91
CA ARG A 257 29.46 -7.61 -17.17
C ARG A 257 30.73 -6.73 -17.15
N VAL A 258 30.67 -5.56 -16.52
CA VAL A 258 31.85 -4.70 -16.37
C VAL A 258 32.87 -5.32 -15.41
N ARG A 259 32.42 -5.92 -14.31
CA ARG A 259 33.31 -6.60 -13.33
C ARG A 259 34.00 -7.85 -13.89
N SER A 260 33.43 -8.50 -14.88
CA SER A 260 34.03 -9.68 -15.53
C SER A 260 35.05 -9.34 -16.61
N PHE A 261 35.25 -8.05 -16.94
CA PHE A 261 36.24 -7.55 -17.89
C PHE A 261 37.45 -6.89 -17.21
N ILE A 262 37.49 -6.83 -15.88
CA ILE A 262 38.61 -6.36 -15.04
C ILE A 262 39.23 -7.56 -14.33
#